data_a0fc3398b5646a2d0bfcb650c1a8c17e
#
_entry.id   a0fc3398b5646a2d0bfcb650c1a8c17e
#
_cell.length_a   1.000
_cell.length_b   1.000
_cell.length_c   1.000
_cell.angle_alpha   90.00
_cell.angle_beta   90.00
_cell.angle_gamma   90.00
#
_symmetry.space_group_name_H-M   'P 1'
#
loop_
_entity.id
_entity.type
_entity.pdbx_description
1 polymer ?
#
loop_
_entity_poly.entity_id
_entity_poly.type
_entity_poly.pdbx_seq_one_letter_code
_entity_poly.pdbx_strand_id
1 'polypeptide(L)'
;MKKEFSTNDHIHPDSGKDTHNQSSQENGTWNDHQLEQLFGEALGDTPTADETRKAWQTFIRRHRIRHQSIRRIMILGIAAAVIALALVFQPLLQPEQQEVEVFTSLEVPEEITFRKEGKRIIVNTPPATITSVQLSDGSKVLLSANSRLEYQKEFTDTIRSVKLSGEARFEVAKDASRPFIVCTEQLQTRVLGTVFDVKAYPRYSPDVILYQGRVNVSHTKRRQSREMHPGEQISLDKQGKLQLKRVDTEKRKGWAENKFSFDNTDLRQVMQEIGSWYNISIVFRSRPLLD
;
A
#
# COMPACT_ATOMS: atom_id res chain seq x y z
N MET A 1 56.24 0.01 -13.88
CA MET A 1 57.06 0.48 -12.77
C MET A 1 56.47 -0.08 -11.50
N LYS A 2 57.17 -1.06 -10.93
CA LYS A 2 56.88 -1.86 -9.73
C LYS A 2 56.87 -1.03 -8.47
N LYS A 3 56.03 -1.35 -7.50
CA LYS A 3 56.48 -1.64 -6.14
C LYS A 3 55.37 -2.33 -5.33
N GLU A 4 55.62 -3.62 -5.11
CA GLU A 4 55.11 -4.42 -3.99
C GLU A 4 55.71 -3.93 -2.67
N PHE A 5 54.98 -4.10 -1.57
CA PHE A 5 55.61 -4.46 -0.28
C PHE A 5 54.64 -5.36 0.51
N SER A 6 55.16 -6.57 0.72
CA SER A 6 54.71 -7.62 1.65
C SER A 6 55.42 -7.43 2.99
N THR A 7 54.78 -7.77 4.09
CA THR A 7 55.35 -8.60 5.17
C THR A 7 54.33 -8.95 6.23
N ASN A 8 54.19 -10.25 6.38
CA ASN A 8 53.93 -11.08 7.56
C ASN A 8 54.35 -10.49 8.91
N ASP A 9 53.59 -10.82 10.00
CA ASP A 9 54.10 -11.64 11.07
C ASP A 9 52.99 -12.25 11.96
N HIS A 10 53.19 -13.53 12.27
CA HIS A 10 52.51 -14.39 13.23
C HIS A 10 52.66 -13.90 14.66
N ILE A 11 51.69 -14.22 15.53
CA ILE A 11 51.89 -14.83 16.87
C ILE A 11 50.50 -15.29 17.40
N HIS A 12 50.34 -16.58 17.72
CA HIS A 12 49.46 -17.24 18.67
C HIS A 12 50.29 -17.58 19.92
N PRO A 13 49.74 -18.10 21.04
CA PRO A 13 48.38 -18.18 21.59
C PRO A 13 48.29 -17.70 23.06
N ASP A 14 47.12 -17.59 23.68
CA ASP A 14 46.82 -18.32 24.91
C ASP A 14 45.40 -18.11 25.45
N SER A 15 45.00 -19.11 26.20
CA SER A 15 43.75 -19.42 26.85
C SER A 15 43.21 -18.38 27.85
N GLY A 16 41.89 -18.27 27.91
CA GLY A 16 41.18 -17.62 29.03
C GLY A 16 39.68 -17.76 28.91
N LYS A 17 39.14 -18.68 29.67
CA LYS A 17 37.69 -18.79 29.97
C LYS A 17 37.22 -17.51 30.62
N ASP A 18 36.12 -16.94 30.14
CA ASP A 18 35.15 -16.36 31.03
C ASP A 18 33.79 -16.23 30.34
N THR A 19 32.80 -16.70 31.03
CA THR A 19 31.39 -16.62 30.80
C THR A 19 30.90 -15.19 30.88
N HIS A 20 30.35 -14.64 29.82
CA HIS A 20 29.46 -13.50 29.92
C HIS A 20 28.31 -13.57 28.94
N ASN A 21 27.16 -13.60 29.56
CA ASN A 21 25.81 -13.43 29.11
C ASN A 21 25.71 -12.25 28.11
N GLN A 22 25.54 -12.52 26.83
CA GLN A 22 25.17 -11.51 25.85
C GLN A 22 23.69 -11.67 25.52
N SER A 23 22.89 -10.78 26.09
CA SER A 23 21.54 -10.49 25.61
C SER A 23 21.65 -9.83 24.23
N SER A 24 21.57 -10.64 23.19
CA SER A 24 21.42 -10.17 21.81
C SER A 24 19.97 -9.72 21.61
N GLN A 25 19.75 -8.43 21.38
CA GLN A 25 18.54 -7.93 20.76
C GLN A 25 18.43 -8.52 19.34
N GLU A 26 17.64 -9.55 19.19
CA GLU A 26 17.27 -10.08 17.88
C GLU A 26 16.24 -9.15 17.25
N ASN A 27 16.66 -8.51 16.18
CA ASN A 27 15.74 -7.95 15.20
C ASN A 27 14.85 -9.07 14.66
N GLY A 28 13.55 -8.96 14.90
CA GLY A 28 12.55 -10.00 14.59
C GLY A 28 12.35 -10.26 13.11
N THR A 29 13.32 -10.86 12.46
CA THR A 29 13.15 -11.52 11.18
C THR A 29 13.10 -13.03 11.45
N TRP A 30 11.93 -13.61 11.25
CA TRP A 30 11.75 -15.06 11.30
C TRP A 30 12.54 -15.70 10.17
N ASN A 31 13.34 -16.75 10.48
CA ASN A 31 14.00 -17.52 9.44
C ASN A 31 13.01 -18.54 8.84
N ASP A 32 13.28 -18.98 7.61
CA ASP A 32 12.39 -19.89 6.87
C ASP A 32 12.09 -21.18 7.64
N HIS A 33 13.02 -21.67 8.44
CA HIS A 33 12.87 -22.87 9.26
C HIS A 33 11.90 -22.68 10.44
N GLN A 34 11.83 -21.48 11.02
CA GLN A 34 10.88 -21.15 12.08
C GLN A 34 9.47 -20.95 11.52
N LEU A 35 9.38 -20.46 10.29
CA LEU A 35 8.12 -20.37 9.56
C LEU A 35 7.61 -21.76 9.17
N GLU A 36 8.48 -22.65 8.65
CA GLU A 36 8.09 -24.02 8.34
C GLU A 36 7.63 -24.84 9.57
N GLN A 37 8.25 -24.65 10.74
CA GLN A 37 7.77 -25.29 11.97
C GLN A 37 6.40 -24.78 12.42
N LEU A 38 6.16 -23.47 12.34
CA LEU A 38 4.87 -22.86 12.66
C LEU A 38 3.76 -23.25 11.67
N PHE A 39 4.10 -23.38 10.39
CA PHE A 39 3.14 -23.79 9.37
C PHE A 39 3.01 -25.29 9.22
N GLY A 40 4.06 -26.07 9.55
CA GLY A 40 4.04 -27.54 9.51
C GLY A 40 3.14 -28.17 10.57
N GLU A 41 3.08 -27.60 11.77
CA GLU A 41 2.14 -28.03 12.82
C GLU A 41 0.69 -27.56 12.56
N ALA A 42 0.50 -26.48 11.77
CA ALA A 42 -0.81 -25.94 11.44
C ALA A 42 -1.49 -26.61 10.24
N LEU A 43 -0.75 -27.41 9.44
CA LEU A 43 -1.28 -28.08 8.24
C LEU A 43 -1.83 -29.50 8.48
N GLY A 44 -1.96 -29.90 9.75
CA GLY A 44 -2.53 -31.23 10.12
C GLY A 44 -4.01 -31.41 9.76
N ASP A 45 -4.80 -30.34 9.72
CA ASP A 45 -6.19 -30.37 9.26
C ASP A 45 -6.51 -29.09 8.52
N THR A 46 -7.00 -29.19 7.31
CA THR A 46 -7.48 -28.01 6.56
C THR A 46 -8.61 -27.37 7.36
N PRO A 47 -8.46 -26.13 7.81
CA PRO A 47 -9.47 -25.51 8.66
C PRO A 47 -10.79 -25.40 7.92
N THR A 48 -11.86 -25.77 8.59
CA THR A 48 -13.22 -25.67 8.05
C THR A 48 -13.54 -24.20 7.73
N ALA A 49 -14.45 -23.98 6.78
CA ALA A 49 -14.89 -22.64 6.39
C ALA A 49 -15.37 -21.79 7.60
N ASP A 50 -15.85 -22.44 8.65
CA ASP A 50 -16.33 -21.79 9.88
C ASP A 50 -15.18 -21.38 10.82
N GLU A 51 -14.12 -22.17 10.89
CA GLU A 51 -12.90 -21.84 11.66
C GLU A 51 -12.13 -20.70 11.01
N THR A 52 -12.03 -20.72 9.69
CA THR A 52 -11.44 -19.62 8.91
C THR A 52 -12.25 -18.33 9.10
N ARG A 53 -13.58 -18.41 9.12
CA ARG A 53 -14.46 -17.26 9.37
C ARG A 53 -14.29 -16.71 10.80
N LYS A 54 -14.20 -17.58 11.81
CA LYS A 54 -13.97 -17.18 13.22
C LYS A 54 -12.59 -16.56 13.42
N ALA A 55 -11.55 -17.15 12.84
CA ALA A 55 -10.19 -16.62 12.87
C ALA A 55 -10.13 -15.24 12.21
N TRP A 56 -10.81 -15.08 11.07
CA TRP A 56 -10.91 -13.82 10.35
C TRP A 56 -11.68 -12.74 11.12
N GLN A 57 -12.80 -13.09 11.74
CA GLN A 57 -13.55 -12.16 12.61
C GLN A 57 -12.72 -11.74 13.84
N THR A 58 -11.94 -12.66 14.41
CA THR A 58 -11.06 -12.38 15.55
C THR A 58 -9.90 -11.46 15.13
N PHE A 59 -9.33 -11.68 13.95
CA PHE A 59 -8.29 -10.82 13.36
C PHE A 59 -8.80 -9.41 13.11
N ILE A 60 -9.96 -9.26 12.46
CA ILE A 60 -10.58 -7.96 12.21
C ILE A 60 -10.91 -7.24 13.52
N ARG A 61 -11.47 -7.96 14.52
CA ARG A 61 -11.81 -7.39 15.83
C ARG A 61 -10.56 -6.89 16.57
N ARG A 62 -9.46 -7.65 16.54
CA ARG A 62 -8.20 -7.31 17.19
C ARG A 62 -7.51 -6.09 16.54
N HIS A 63 -7.57 -5.99 15.22
CA HIS A 63 -7.05 -4.84 14.50
C HIS A 63 -7.93 -3.60 14.65
N ARG A 64 -9.27 -3.74 14.68
CA ARG A 64 -10.21 -2.63 14.87
C ARG A 64 -10.02 -1.91 16.21
N ILE A 65 -9.79 -2.67 17.29
CA ILE A 65 -9.59 -2.11 18.63
C ILE A 65 -8.26 -1.34 18.72
N ARG A 66 -7.21 -1.86 18.09
CA ARG A 66 -5.88 -1.22 18.10
C ARG A 66 -5.87 0.08 17.29
N HIS A 67 -6.61 0.16 16.20
CA HIS A 67 -6.67 1.35 15.35
C HIS A 67 -7.43 2.52 15.97
N GLN A 68 -8.45 2.29 16.76
CA GLN A 68 -9.18 3.37 17.43
C GLN A 68 -8.32 4.08 18.50
N SER A 69 -7.53 3.32 19.26
CA SER A 69 -6.62 3.89 20.25
C SER A 69 -5.40 4.59 19.63
N ILE A 70 -4.80 4.00 18.60
CA ILE A 70 -3.67 4.60 17.87
C ILE A 70 -4.13 5.85 17.13
N ARG A 71 -5.33 5.86 16.55
CA ARG A 71 -5.90 7.02 15.86
C ARG A 71 -6.09 8.21 16.81
N ARG A 72 -6.58 7.99 18.02
CA ARG A 72 -6.71 9.04 19.06
C ARG A 72 -5.35 9.55 19.54
N ILE A 73 -4.37 8.67 19.74
CA ILE A 73 -3.01 9.02 20.17
C ILE A 73 -2.26 9.75 19.04
N MET A 74 -2.40 9.33 17.77
CA MET A 74 -1.75 10.01 16.64
C MET A 74 -2.34 11.40 16.39
N ILE A 75 -3.65 11.56 16.48
CA ILE A 75 -4.30 12.88 16.33
C ILE A 75 -3.82 13.84 17.44
N LEU A 76 -3.75 13.36 18.67
CA LEU A 76 -3.23 14.17 19.80
C LEU A 76 -1.72 14.45 19.67
N GLY A 77 -0.93 13.48 19.17
CA GLY A 77 0.51 13.65 18.95
C GLY A 77 0.84 14.64 17.83
N ILE A 78 0.10 14.59 16.72
CA ILE A 78 0.26 15.54 15.60
C ILE A 78 -0.16 16.96 16.04
N ALA A 79 -1.27 17.08 16.77
CA ALA A 79 -1.71 18.36 17.30
C ALA A 79 -0.68 18.97 18.28
N ALA A 80 -0.11 18.16 19.18
CA ALA A 80 0.92 18.60 20.11
C ALA A 80 2.23 19.01 19.40
N ALA A 81 2.65 18.26 18.38
CA ALA A 81 3.84 18.57 17.59
C ALA A 81 3.68 19.87 16.79
N VAL A 82 2.49 20.08 16.19
CA VAL A 82 2.17 21.32 15.45
C VAL A 82 2.13 22.52 16.39
N ILE A 83 1.54 22.37 17.59
CA ILE A 83 1.50 23.43 18.60
C ILE A 83 2.91 23.73 19.12
N ALA A 84 3.72 22.72 19.42
CA ALA A 84 5.10 22.91 19.84
C ALA A 84 5.96 23.60 18.78
N LEU A 85 5.81 23.22 17.53
CA LEU A 85 6.48 23.88 16.39
C LEU A 85 6.04 25.34 16.23
N ALA A 86 4.72 25.59 16.34
CA ALA A 86 4.17 26.94 16.27
C ALA A 86 4.68 27.85 17.40
N LEU A 87 4.81 27.32 18.63
CA LEU A 87 5.33 28.07 19.77
C LEU A 87 6.83 28.37 19.69
N VAL A 88 7.63 27.48 19.10
CA VAL A 88 9.07 27.68 18.89
C VAL A 88 9.37 28.68 17.76
N PHE A 89 8.52 28.74 16.75
CA PHE A 89 8.70 29.66 15.61
C PHE A 89 7.94 30.98 15.71
N GLN A 90 7.11 31.19 16.75
CA GLN A 90 6.38 32.45 16.98
C GLN A 90 7.26 33.71 17.01
N PRO A 91 8.49 33.75 17.54
CA PRO A 91 9.28 34.98 17.54
C PRO A 91 10.01 35.31 16.25
N LEU A 92 10.04 34.37 15.28
CA LEU A 92 10.77 34.53 14.00
C LEU A 92 9.88 34.84 12.80
N LEU A 93 8.56 34.67 12.94
CA LEU A 93 7.60 34.83 11.86
C LEU A 93 6.42 35.67 12.39
N GLN A 94 6.51 36.97 12.31
CA GLN A 94 5.34 37.82 12.14
C GLN A 94 5.15 38.05 10.63
N PRO A 95 4.36 37.23 9.94
CA PRO A 95 3.80 37.63 8.69
C PRO A 95 2.38 38.11 8.93
N GLU A 96 1.98 39.14 8.19
CA GLU A 96 0.60 39.59 8.05
C GLU A 96 -0.39 38.42 8.11
N GLN A 97 -1.46 38.61 8.93
CA GLN A 97 -2.55 37.67 9.09
C GLN A 97 -3.21 37.42 7.73
N GLN A 98 -2.80 36.33 7.07
CA GLN A 98 -3.59 35.71 6.03
C GLN A 98 -4.32 34.54 6.66
N GLU A 99 -5.65 34.69 6.77
CA GLU A 99 -6.55 33.61 7.16
C GLU A 99 -6.29 32.36 6.31
N VAL A 100 -5.92 31.29 6.98
CA VAL A 100 -5.85 29.98 6.35
C VAL A 100 -7.27 29.41 6.40
N GLU A 101 -8.03 29.57 5.33
CA GLU A 101 -9.27 28.82 5.16
C GLU A 101 -8.94 27.33 5.05
N VAL A 102 -9.16 26.62 6.14
CA VAL A 102 -9.17 25.17 6.14
C VAL A 102 -10.50 24.75 5.52
N PHE A 103 -10.48 24.39 4.25
CA PHE A 103 -11.64 23.76 3.61
C PHE A 103 -11.82 22.35 4.19
N THR A 104 -12.57 22.27 5.26
CA THR A 104 -13.14 21.03 5.77
C THR A 104 -14.53 20.89 5.17
N SER A 105 -14.65 20.34 3.99
CA SER A 105 -15.95 19.92 3.49
C SER A 105 -15.82 18.92 2.33
N LEU A 106 -15.65 17.70 2.69
CA LEU A 106 -16.22 16.55 2.01
C LEU A 106 -16.66 15.64 3.15
N GLU A 107 -17.92 15.26 3.19
CA GLU A 107 -18.41 14.21 4.08
C GLU A 107 -17.64 12.94 3.75
N VAL A 108 -16.56 12.72 4.48
CA VAL A 108 -15.76 11.51 4.37
C VAL A 108 -16.48 10.47 5.21
N PRO A 109 -16.87 9.33 4.65
CA PRO A 109 -17.49 8.28 5.44
C PRO A 109 -16.52 7.89 6.57
N GLU A 110 -16.99 7.98 7.81
CA GLU A 110 -16.21 7.57 8.98
C GLU A 110 -16.09 6.06 9.10
N GLU A 111 -16.92 5.31 8.36
CA GLU A 111 -16.97 3.86 8.38
C GLU A 111 -16.91 3.27 6.97
N ILE A 112 -16.47 2.00 6.90
CA ILE A 112 -16.52 1.21 5.66
C ILE A 112 -17.99 1.05 5.28
N THR A 113 -18.36 1.52 4.09
CA THR A 113 -19.72 1.39 3.60
C THR A 113 -19.82 0.33 2.50
N PHE A 114 -20.80 -0.57 2.67
CA PHE A 114 -21.18 -1.55 1.65
C PHE A 114 -22.60 -1.19 1.17
N ARG A 115 -22.70 -0.71 -0.06
CA ARG A 115 -24.00 -0.37 -0.67
C ARG A 115 -24.31 -1.34 -1.78
N LYS A 116 -25.50 -1.91 -1.74
CA LYS A 116 -26.03 -2.75 -2.82
C LYS A 116 -26.98 -1.92 -3.69
N GLU A 117 -26.66 -1.80 -4.96
CA GLU A 117 -27.51 -1.13 -5.96
C GLU A 117 -27.89 -2.15 -7.05
N GLY A 118 -29.04 -2.80 -6.87
CA GLY A 118 -29.49 -3.89 -7.74
C GLY A 118 -28.51 -5.08 -7.71
N LYS A 119 -27.88 -5.36 -8.85
CA LYS A 119 -26.84 -6.40 -8.99
C LYS A 119 -25.43 -5.91 -8.67
N ARG A 120 -25.23 -4.62 -8.39
CA ARG A 120 -23.91 -4.04 -8.10
C ARG A 120 -23.70 -3.93 -6.61
N ILE A 121 -22.45 -4.05 -6.22
CA ILE A 121 -21.94 -3.79 -4.86
C ILE A 121 -20.94 -2.65 -4.97
N ILE A 122 -21.07 -1.69 -4.09
CA ILE A 122 -20.16 -0.56 -3.96
C ILE A 122 -19.57 -0.61 -2.56
N VAL A 123 -18.24 -0.63 -2.48
CA VAL A 123 -17.49 -0.58 -1.25
C VAL A 123 -16.70 0.71 -1.21
N ASN A 124 -16.84 1.49 -0.15
CA ASN A 124 -16.01 2.67 0.09
C ASN A 124 -15.25 2.49 1.40
N THR A 125 -13.97 2.85 1.39
CA THR A 125 -13.12 2.87 2.57
C THR A 125 -12.91 4.31 3.05
N PRO A 126 -13.03 4.56 4.35
CA PRO A 126 -12.69 5.86 4.93
C PRO A 126 -11.18 6.10 4.94
N PRO A 127 -10.74 7.31 5.33
CA PRO A 127 -9.31 7.61 5.55
C PRO A 127 -8.66 6.63 6.52
N ALA A 128 -7.37 6.38 6.33
CA ALA A 128 -6.52 5.54 7.18
C ALA A 128 -7.10 4.13 7.46
N THR A 129 -7.87 3.58 6.54
CA THR A 129 -8.54 2.29 6.70
C THR A 129 -8.29 1.41 5.47
N ILE A 130 -7.93 0.16 5.71
CA ILE A 130 -7.83 -0.89 4.69
C ILE A 130 -8.95 -1.90 4.91
N THR A 131 -9.54 -2.39 3.84
CA THR A 131 -10.51 -3.48 3.92
C THR A 131 -10.26 -4.54 2.87
N SER A 132 -10.59 -5.78 3.20
CA SER A 132 -10.52 -6.91 2.27
C SER A 132 -11.91 -7.27 1.76
N VAL A 133 -12.01 -7.46 0.45
CA VAL A 133 -13.23 -7.85 -0.24
C VAL A 133 -12.97 -9.14 -1.00
N GLN A 134 -13.77 -10.17 -0.76
CA GLN A 134 -13.75 -11.39 -1.55
C GLN A 134 -14.85 -11.32 -2.61
N LEU A 135 -14.47 -11.51 -3.87
CA LEU A 135 -15.38 -11.51 -5.01
C LEU A 135 -15.95 -12.91 -5.27
N SER A 136 -17.03 -12.99 -6.04
CA SER A 136 -17.75 -14.24 -6.32
C SER A 136 -16.95 -15.27 -7.13
N ASP A 137 -15.90 -14.85 -7.84
CA ASP A 137 -14.98 -15.71 -8.57
C ASP A 137 -13.82 -16.25 -7.71
N GLY A 138 -13.81 -15.95 -6.42
CA GLY A 138 -12.74 -16.30 -5.48
C GLY A 138 -11.57 -15.31 -5.47
N SER A 139 -11.57 -14.28 -6.32
CA SER A 139 -10.57 -13.21 -6.27
C SER A 139 -10.66 -12.42 -4.97
N LYS A 140 -9.51 -11.97 -4.48
CA LYS A 140 -9.42 -11.12 -3.29
C LYS A 140 -8.97 -9.73 -3.68
N VAL A 141 -9.57 -8.72 -3.07
CA VAL A 141 -9.22 -7.31 -3.26
C VAL A 141 -8.93 -6.70 -1.89
N LEU A 142 -7.72 -6.23 -1.69
CA LEU A 142 -7.37 -5.41 -0.54
C LEU A 142 -7.52 -3.95 -0.96
N LEU A 143 -8.50 -3.26 -0.40
CA LEU A 143 -8.86 -1.89 -0.75
C LEU A 143 -8.24 -0.92 0.26
N SER A 144 -7.47 0.02 -0.22
CA SER A 144 -6.74 1.03 0.57
C SER A 144 -7.68 2.14 1.07
N ALA A 145 -7.14 3.04 1.88
CA ALA A 145 -7.84 4.23 2.38
C ALA A 145 -8.39 5.10 1.24
N ASN A 146 -9.51 5.79 1.47
CA ASN A 146 -10.15 6.71 0.52
C ASN A 146 -10.37 6.09 -0.86
N SER A 147 -10.74 4.83 -0.87
CA SER A 147 -10.92 4.08 -2.11
C SER A 147 -12.35 3.60 -2.27
N ARG A 148 -12.76 3.49 -3.52
CA ARG A 148 -14.08 3.01 -3.93
C ARG A 148 -13.93 1.88 -4.93
N LEU A 149 -14.50 0.74 -4.61
CA LEU A 149 -14.60 -0.42 -5.48
C LEU A 149 -16.06 -0.65 -5.86
N GLU A 150 -16.36 -0.77 -7.15
CA GLU A 150 -17.70 -1.11 -7.67
C GLU A 150 -17.57 -2.38 -8.50
N TYR A 151 -18.40 -3.39 -8.23
CA TYR A 151 -18.41 -4.66 -8.93
C TYR A 151 -19.78 -5.33 -8.94
N GLN A 152 -19.99 -6.28 -9.84
CA GLN A 152 -21.21 -7.09 -9.86
C GLN A 152 -21.15 -8.16 -8.76
N LYS A 153 -22.25 -8.37 -8.04
CA LYS A 153 -22.35 -9.40 -7.01
C LYS A 153 -21.95 -10.78 -7.53
N GLU A 154 -22.30 -11.08 -8.77
CA GLU A 154 -21.97 -12.30 -9.49
C GLU A 154 -21.45 -11.96 -10.89
N PHE A 155 -20.33 -12.56 -11.27
CA PHE A 155 -19.80 -12.42 -12.61
C PHE A 155 -20.47 -13.45 -13.53
N THR A 156 -21.58 -13.09 -14.14
CA THR A 156 -22.35 -13.94 -15.07
C THR A 156 -21.89 -13.82 -16.52
N ASP A 157 -21.13 -12.76 -16.82
CA ASP A 157 -20.68 -12.44 -18.16
C ASP A 157 -19.37 -13.17 -18.52
N THR A 158 -18.99 -13.10 -19.78
CA THR A 158 -17.70 -13.59 -20.30
C THR A 158 -16.49 -12.79 -19.78
N ILE A 159 -16.73 -11.70 -19.07
CA ILE A 159 -15.73 -10.79 -18.52
C ILE A 159 -16.05 -10.51 -17.06
N ARG A 160 -15.04 -10.60 -16.20
CA ARG A 160 -15.11 -10.20 -14.78
C ARG A 160 -14.64 -8.76 -14.67
N SER A 161 -15.53 -7.81 -14.49
CA SER A 161 -15.18 -6.39 -14.49
C SER A 161 -15.47 -5.72 -13.16
N VAL A 162 -14.53 -4.90 -12.71
CA VAL A 162 -14.66 -4.03 -11.54
C VAL A 162 -14.24 -2.61 -11.88
N LYS A 163 -14.78 -1.62 -11.17
CA LYS A 163 -14.33 -0.23 -11.26
C LYS A 163 -13.63 0.16 -9.97
N LEU A 164 -12.50 0.85 -10.09
CA LEU A 164 -11.71 1.34 -8.98
C LEU A 164 -11.49 2.84 -9.09
N SER A 165 -11.69 3.54 -7.96
CA SER A 165 -11.17 4.88 -7.71
C SER A 165 -10.44 4.84 -6.39
N GLY A 166 -9.17 5.22 -6.35
CA GLY A 166 -8.29 5.03 -5.19
C GLY A 166 -7.22 3.96 -5.43
N GLU A 167 -6.88 3.17 -4.42
CA GLU A 167 -5.82 2.17 -4.50
C GLU A 167 -6.29 0.81 -4.00
N ALA A 168 -5.91 -0.24 -4.73
CA ALA A 168 -6.22 -1.62 -4.35
C ALA A 168 -5.16 -2.60 -4.84
N ARG A 169 -4.93 -3.65 -4.03
CA ARG A 169 -4.25 -4.88 -4.44
C ARG A 169 -5.27 -5.90 -4.87
N PHE A 170 -5.01 -6.51 -6.00
CA PHE A 170 -5.82 -7.57 -6.57
C PHE A 170 -5.05 -8.89 -6.56
N GLU A 171 -5.63 -9.91 -5.96
CA GLU A 171 -5.21 -11.30 -6.08
C GLU A 171 -6.30 -12.03 -6.89
N VAL A 172 -6.13 -12.02 -8.21
CA VAL A 172 -7.16 -12.51 -9.13
C VAL A 172 -7.07 -14.02 -9.29
N ALA A 173 -8.19 -14.70 -9.11
CA ALA A 173 -8.33 -16.12 -9.37
C ALA A 173 -8.07 -16.45 -10.84
N LYS A 174 -7.28 -17.52 -11.10
CA LYS A 174 -6.93 -17.95 -12.45
C LYS A 174 -8.15 -18.43 -13.22
N ASP A 175 -8.47 -17.74 -14.32
CA ASP A 175 -9.51 -18.13 -15.26
C ASP A 175 -9.16 -17.58 -16.65
N ALA A 176 -8.61 -18.44 -17.50
CA ALA A 176 -8.17 -18.05 -18.84
C ALA A 176 -9.35 -17.80 -19.80
N SER A 177 -10.54 -18.35 -19.49
CA SER A 177 -11.74 -18.21 -20.33
C SER A 177 -12.48 -16.90 -20.10
N ARG A 178 -12.36 -16.33 -18.89
CA ARG A 178 -13.03 -15.09 -18.49
C ARG A 178 -12.01 -14.07 -17.94
N PRO A 179 -11.53 -13.17 -18.78
CA PRO A 179 -10.60 -12.13 -18.35
C PRO A 179 -11.18 -11.30 -17.19
N PHE A 180 -10.30 -10.90 -16.26
CA PHE A 180 -10.62 -9.96 -15.21
C PHE A 180 -10.13 -8.56 -15.62
N ILE A 181 -10.99 -7.56 -15.49
CA ILE A 181 -10.70 -6.19 -15.92
C ILE A 181 -10.92 -5.24 -14.78
N VAL A 182 -9.88 -4.50 -14.41
CA VAL A 182 -9.98 -3.33 -13.53
C VAL A 182 -10.08 -2.07 -14.38
N CYS A 183 -11.20 -1.38 -14.26
CA CYS A 183 -11.45 -0.11 -14.94
C CYS A 183 -11.21 1.04 -13.95
N THR A 184 -10.39 1.99 -14.33
CA THR A 184 -10.23 3.29 -13.67
C THR A 184 -10.63 4.40 -14.63
N GLU A 185 -10.55 5.65 -14.24
CA GLU A 185 -10.87 6.77 -15.14
C GLU A 185 -9.96 6.82 -16.38
N GLN A 186 -8.67 6.50 -16.19
CA GLN A 186 -7.67 6.68 -17.24
C GLN A 186 -7.05 5.37 -17.74
N LEU A 187 -7.07 4.31 -16.94
CA LEU A 187 -6.47 3.02 -17.27
C LEU A 187 -7.49 1.89 -17.22
N GLN A 188 -7.29 0.92 -18.09
CA GLN A 188 -7.94 -0.38 -18.06
C GLN A 188 -6.86 -1.46 -17.94
N THR A 189 -6.95 -2.28 -16.89
CA THR A 189 -5.99 -3.33 -16.58
C THR A 189 -6.65 -4.68 -16.77
N ARG A 190 -6.14 -5.50 -17.70
CA ARG A 190 -6.68 -6.82 -18.06
C ARG A 190 -5.73 -7.91 -17.62
N VAL A 191 -6.28 -8.94 -16.94
CA VAL A 191 -5.52 -10.08 -16.42
C VAL A 191 -6.30 -11.39 -16.54
N LEU A 192 -5.61 -12.53 -16.39
CA LEU A 192 -6.20 -13.87 -16.39
C LEU A 192 -6.01 -14.63 -15.08
N GLY A 193 -5.22 -14.09 -14.14
CA GLY A 193 -4.87 -14.73 -12.87
C GLY A 193 -3.53 -14.21 -12.38
N THR A 194 -3.53 -13.14 -11.60
CA THR A 194 -2.41 -12.22 -11.45
C THR A 194 -2.49 -11.55 -10.09
N VAL A 195 -1.34 -11.24 -9.48
CA VAL A 195 -1.23 -10.40 -8.29
C VAL A 195 -0.62 -9.06 -8.68
N PHE A 196 -1.36 -7.98 -8.47
CA PHE A 196 -0.96 -6.63 -8.88
C PHE A 196 -1.66 -5.56 -8.05
N ASP A 197 -1.06 -4.38 -8.00
CA ASP A 197 -1.63 -3.17 -7.41
C ASP A 197 -2.09 -2.22 -8.50
N VAL A 198 -3.17 -1.52 -8.24
CA VAL A 198 -3.64 -0.38 -9.03
C VAL A 198 -3.84 0.80 -8.11
N LYS A 199 -3.18 1.94 -8.41
CA LYS A 199 -3.36 3.22 -7.74
C LYS A 199 -3.93 4.21 -8.73
N ALA A 200 -5.13 4.71 -8.47
CA ALA A 200 -5.87 5.60 -9.36
C ALA A 200 -6.74 6.61 -8.59
N TYR A 201 -6.10 7.37 -7.70
CA TYR A 201 -6.75 8.50 -7.03
C TYR A 201 -7.02 9.64 -8.02
N PRO A 202 -8.17 10.32 -7.97
CA PRO A 202 -8.61 11.29 -8.99
C PRO A 202 -7.63 12.43 -9.28
N ARG A 203 -6.79 12.81 -8.32
CA ARG A 203 -5.86 13.95 -8.42
C ARG A 203 -4.44 13.58 -8.80
N TYR A 204 -4.16 12.29 -8.97
CA TYR A 204 -2.82 11.79 -9.19
C TYR A 204 -2.72 10.98 -10.47
N SER A 205 -1.51 10.90 -11.01
CA SER A 205 -1.24 10.01 -12.14
C SER A 205 -1.48 8.56 -11.71
N PRO A 206 -2.31 7.79 -12.41
CA PRO A 206 -2.53 6.40 -12.05
C PRO A 206 -1.30 5.56 -12.35
N ASP A 207 -1.12 4.51 -11.54
CA ASP A 207 -0.09 3.51 -11.78
C ASP A 207 -0.58 2.09 -11.49
N VAL A 208 0.10 1.12 -12.11
CA VAL A 208 -0.13 -0.32 -11.95
C VAL A 208 1.22 -0.97 -11.67
N ILE A 209 1.31 -1.79 -10.62
CA ILE A 209 2.51 -2.55 -10.25
C ILE A 209 2.20 -4.03 -10.32
N LEU A 210 3.05 -4.80 -11.00
CA LEU A 210 2.88 -6.24 -11.17
C LEU A 210 3.82 -7.03 -10.26
N TYR A 211 3.23 -7.92 -9.44
CA TYR A 211 3.95 -8.85 -8.55
C TYR A 211 4.06 -10.24 -9.16
N GLN A 212 2.98 -10.78 -9.71
CA GLN A 212 2.95 -12.13 -10.26
C GLN A 212 2.00 -12.24 -11.44
N GLY A 213 2.37 -13.00 -12.47
CA GLY A 213 1.55 -13.27 -13.64
C GLY A 213 1.85 -12.35 -14.81
N ARG A 214 0.82 -11.96 -15.55
CA ARG A 214 0.90 -11.03 -16.69
C ARG A 214 -0.27 -10.05 -16.64
N VAL A 215 0.00 -8.82 -17.02
CA VAL A 215 -0.97 -7.74 -17.06
C VAL A 215 -0.88 -7.04 -18.42
N ASN A 216 -2.01 -6.75 -19.01
CA ASN A 216 -2.10 -5.81 -20.11
C ASN A 216 -2.78 -4.53 -19.62
N VAL A 217 -2.08 -3.41 -19.68
CA VAL A 217 -2.59 -2.09 -19.31
C VAL A 217 -2.86 -1.29 -20.58
N SER A 218 -4.06 -0.76 -20.71
CA SER A 218 -4.45 0.12 -21.80
C SER A 218 -4.97 1.46 -21.27
N HIS A 219 -4.75 2.51 -22.05
CA HIS A 219 -5.32 3.83 -21.76
C HIS A 219 -6.77 3.88 -22.24
N THR A 220 -7.72 4.35 -21.39
CA THR A 220 -9.16 4.34 -21.70
C THR A 220 -9.55 5.21 -22.90
N LYS A 221 -8.84 6.32 -23.13
CA LYS A 221 -9.16 7.32 -24.18
C LYS A 221 -8.18 7.33 -25.35
N ARG A 222 -7.11 6.53 -25.30
CA ARG A 222 -6.05 6.51 -26.34
C ARG A 222 -5.79 5.08 -26.79
N ARG A 223 -5.42 4.88 -28.06
CA ARG A 223 -5.01 3.56 -28.58
C ARG A 223 -3.58 3.21 -28.14
N GLN A 224 -3.38 3.09 -26.81
CA GLN A 224 -2.12 2.70 -26.21
C GLN A 224 -2.36 1.52 -25.28
N SER A 225 -1.52 0.51 -25.42
CA SER A 225 -1.53 -0.68 -24.58
C SER A 225 -0.11 -1.16 -24.37
N ARG A 226 0.17 -1.70 -23.17
CA ARG A 226 1.45 -2.29 -22.80
C ARG A 226 1.24 -3.54 -21.98
N GLU A 227 2.00 -4.58 -22.28
CA GLU A 227 2.12 -5.77 -21.45
C GLU A 227 3.17 -5.55 -20.39
N MET A 228 2.95 -6.10 -19.18
CA MET A 228 3.84 -6.03 -18.03
C MET A 228 4.26 -7.41 -17.58
N HIS A 229 5.49 -7.47 -17.07
CA HIS A 229 6.06 -8.62 -16.39
C HIS A 229 6.28 -8.32 -14.89
N PRO A 230 6.42 -9.34 -14.03
CA PRO A 230 6.69 -9.14 -12.62
C PRO A 230 7.89 -8.23 -12.36
N GLY A 231 7.76 -7.32 -11.39
CA GLY A 231 8.77 -6.31 -11.08
C GLY A 231 8.67 -5.03 -11.90
N GLU A 232 7.61 -4.89 -12.71
CA GLU A 232 7.37 -3.70 -13.53
C GLU A 232 6.23 -2.83 -12.99
N GLN A 233 6.33 -1.55 -13.25
CA GLN A 233 5.30 -0.53 -13.01
C GLN A 233 4.97 0.20 -14.31
N ILE A 234 3.70 0.39 -14.59
CA ILE A 234 3.20 1.33 -15.60
C ILE A 234 2.57 2.53 -14.91
N SER A 235 2.89 3.72 -15.38
CA SER A 235 2.26 4.98 -14.98
C SER A 235 1.97 5.84 -16.21
N LEU A 236 1.20 6.91 -16.04
CA LEU A 236 1.02 7.93 -17.08
C LEU A 236 1.99 9.10 -16.84
N ASP A 237 2.68 9.54 -17.90
CA ASP A 237 3.45 10.78 -17.86
C ASP A 237 2.53 12.01 -17.95
N LYS A 238 3.12 13.22 -17.88
CA LYS A 238 2.40 14.49 -17.98
C LYS A 238 1.65 14.67 -19.32
N GLN A 239 2.05 13.93 -20.35
CA GLN A 239 1.41 13.93 -21.67
C GLN A 239 0.35 12.82 -21.79
N GLY A 240 0.16 12.00 -20.74
CA GLY A 240 -0.77 10.87 -20.71
C GLY A 240 -0.30 9.68 -21.54
N LYS A 241 1.02 9.48 -21.72
CA LYS A 241 1.57 8.27 -22.33
C LYS A 241 1.91 7.23 -21.27
N LEU A 242 1.74 5.96 -21.62
CA LEU A 242 2.11 4.84 -20.77
C LEU A 242 3.63 4.74 -20.68
N GLN A 243 4.16 4.91 -19.47
CA GLN A 243 5.58 4.75 -19.11
C GLN A 243 5.76 3.45 -18.34
N LEU A 244 6.63 2.58 -18.83
CA LEU A 244 7.01 1.32 -18.18
C LEU A 244 8.37 1.48 -17.52
N LYS A 245 8.48 1.09 -16.25
CA LYS A 245 9.76 1.05 -15.53
C LYS A 245 9.83 -0.17 -14.62
N ARG A 246 11.03 -0.61 -14.26
CA ARG A 246 11.26 -1.61 -13.22
C ARG A 246 11.21 -0.96 -11.84
N VAL A 247 10.66 -1.68 -10.88
CA VAL A 247 10.52 -1.23 -9.49
C VAL A 247 10.86 -2.35 -8.52
N ASP A 248 11.35 -1.98 -7.35
CA ASP A 248 11.49 -2.90 -6.23
C ASP A 248 10.10 -3.15 -5.63
N THR A 249 9.55 -4.32 -5.91
CA THR A 249 8.20 -4.69 -5.49
C THR A 249 8.09 -4.89 -3.98
N GLU A 250 9.19 -5.25 -3.29
CA GLU A 250 9.16 -5.43 -1.83
C GLU A 250 8.91 -4.08 -1.14
N LYS A 251 9.56 -3.02 -1.60
CA LYS A 251 9.34 -1.67 -1.08
C LYS A 251 7.92 -1.14 -1.35
N ARG A 252 7.22 -1.71 -2.33
CA ARG A 252 5.86 -1.30 -2.70
C ARG A 252 4.74 -2.06 -1.98
N LYS A 253 5.07 -3.11 -1.23
CA LYS A 253 4.08 -3.90 -0.48
C LYS A 253 3.64 -3.23 0.83
N GLY A 254 4.39 -2.27 1.33
CA GLY A 254 4.24 -1.70 2.68
C GLY A 254 2.85 -1.14 2.97
N TRP A 255 2.18 -0.51 2.01
CA TRP A 255 0.85 0.06 2.24
C TRP A 255 -0.18 -1.00 2.66
N ALA A 256 -0.08 -2.21 2.12
CA ALA A 256 -0.95 -3.33 2.48
C ALA A 256 -0.75 -3.81 3.93
N GLU A 257 0.34 -3.43 4.55
CA GLU A 257 0.70 -3.70 5.95
C GLU A 257 0.56 -2.45 6.84
N ASN A 258 -0.11 -1.40 6.38
CA ASN A 258 -0.21 -0.08 7.04
C ASN A 258 1.15 0.57 7.30
N LYS A 259 2.12 0.36 6.40
CA LYS A 259 3.45 0.95 6.50
C LYS A 259 3.70 1.89 5.32
N PHE A 260 4.20 3.07 5.61
CA PHE A 260 4.81 3.92 4.60
C PHE A 260 6.29 3.54 4.48
N SER A 261 6.75 3.38 3.25
CA SER A 261 8.16 3.11 2.96
C SER A 261 8.65 4.13 1.94
N PHE A 262 9.44 5.07 2.42
CA PHE A 262 10.05 6.10 1.59
C PHE A 262 11.57 5.89 1.57
N ASP A 263 12.13 5.76 0.38
CA ASP A 263 13.56 5.60 0.18
C ASP A 263 13.98 6.56 -0.93
N ASN A 264 14.71 7.61 -0.55
CA ASN A 264 15.12 8.68 -1.45
C ASN A 264 13.96 9.21 -2.34
N THR A 265 12.79 9.31 -1.73
CA THR A 265 11.55 9.69 -2.41
C THR A 265 11.39 11.20 -2.32
N ASP A 266 11.03 11.84 -3.42
CA ASP A 266 10.72 13.27 -3.48
C ASP A 266 9.67 13.65 -2.44
N LEU A 267 9.89 14.77 -1.72
CA LEU A 267 9.00 15.23 -0.65
C LEU A 267 7.56 15.42 -1.14
N ARG A 268 7.38 15.90 -2.37
CA ARG A 268 6.05 16.06 -2.96
C ARG A 268 5.34 14.73 -3.07
N GLN A 269 6.04 13.67 -3.50
CA GLN A 269 5.48 12.33 -3.62
C GLN A 269 5.14 11.75 -2.23
N VAL A 270 6.02 11.94 -1.23
CA VAL A 270 5.75 11.56 0.17
C VAL A 270 4.46 12.22 0.67
N MET A 271 4.35 13.52 0.49
CA MET A 271 3.18 14.28 0.95
C MET A 271 1.91 13.94 0.15
N GLN A 272 2.03 13.56 -1.11
CA GLN A 272 0.91 13.04 -1.90
C GLN A 272 0.39 11.70 -1.36
N GLU A 273 1.27 10.79 -0.98
CA GLU A 273 0.87 9.51 -0.39
C GLU A 273 0.19 9.70 0.96
N ILE A 274 0.76 10.52 1.82
CA ILE A 274 0.14 10.89 3.11
C ILE A 274 -1.21 11.57 2.88
N GLY A 275 -1.29 12.54 1.96
CA GLY A 275 -2.53 13.21 1.61
C GLY A 275 -3.61 12.26 1.10
N SER A 276 -3.25 11.29 0.27
CA SER A 276 -4.18 10.27 -0.22
C SER A 276 -4.67 9.36 0.90
N TRP A 277 -3.78 8.99 1.82
CA TRP A 277 -4.12 8.11 2.94
C TRP A 277 -5.08 8.76 3.93
N TYR A 278 -4.81 10.01 4.30
CA TYR A 278 -5.60 10.75 5.29
C TYR A 278 -6.70 11.63 4.69
N ASN A 279 -6.89 11.63 3.38
CA ASN A 279 -7.81 12.49 2.64
C ASN A 279 -7.60 13.99 2.92
N ILE A 280 -6.35 14.41 3.00
CA ILE A 280 -5.99 15.81 3.19
C ILE A 280 -5.36 16.39 1.93
N SER A 281 -5.67 17.64 1.63
CA SER A 281 -5.01 18.38 0.55
C SER A 281 -3.78 19.11 1.10
N ILE A 282 -2.62 18.81 0.53
CA ILE A 282 -1.36 19.42 0.93
C ILE A 282 -0.93 20.39 -0.16
N VAL A 283 -0.79 21.67 0.19
CA VAL A 283 -0.38 22.73 -0.72
C VAL A 283 1.01 23.22 -0.35
N PHE A 284 1.94 23.16 -1.29
CA PHE A 284 3.28 23.71 -1.12
C PHE A 284 3.29 25.18 -1.55
N ARG A 285 3.65 26.06 -0.63
CA ARG A 285 3.68 27.51 -0.88
C ARG A 285 5.04 28.05 -1.29
N SER A 286 6.14 27.31 -1.14
CA SER A 286 7.46 27.72 -1.59
C SER A 286 8.11 26.67 -2.48
N ARG A 287 8.73 27.11 -3.58
CA ARG A 287 9.49 26.24 -4.48
C ARG A 287 10.74 25.62 -3.84
N PRO A 288 11.52 26.30 -2.97
CA PRO A 288 12.75 25.73 -2.40
C PRO A 288 12.58 24.48 -1.54
N LEU A 289 11.34 24.16 -1.12
CA LEU A 289 11.04 22.93 -0.38
C LEU A 289 10.64 21.76 -1.30
N LEU A 290 10.67 21.96 -2.61
CA LEU A 290 10.17 21.00 -3.59
C LEU A 290 11.26 20.38 -4.48
N ASP A 291 12.50 20.89 -4.41
CA ASP A 291 13.64 20.43 -5.20
C ASP A 291 14.51 19.43 -4.43
#